data_6b62bdc8e66298abf66eb65a0ac9cd23
#
_entry.id   6b62bdc8e66298abf66eb65a0ac9cd23
#
_cell.length_a   1.000
_cell.length_b   1.000
_cell.length_c   1.000
_cell.angle_alpha   90.00
_cell.angle_beta   90.00
_cell.angle_gamma   90.00
#
_symmetry.space_group_name_H-M   'P 1'
#
loop_
_entity.id
_entity.type
_entity.pdbx_description
1 polymer ?
#
loop_
_entity_poly.entity_id
_entity_poly.type
_entity_poly.pdbx_seq_one_letter_code
_entity_poly.pdbx_strand_id
1 'polypeptide(L)'
;MEEKYTKVISVGDESINYLENIKQDLENNTSFENIKVTKDVDKEFVRGLLDGIEVLYMLYDSSDKDIANITKAISFMAKERKVLCIGLDICLKENKEDLGVDKEFKLNKYNLNTTIDMINIICEAMHEDTLIYVDLSDLKELFQGEGAVAYSVEEIELNQNPADLAKMLEEDFYKSEGELTSKKGLLLAESSQAAGNDTLIYLHQVINALQDLNESNIDVVFSYNEKQKDTKTMKIAYLRN
;
A
#
# COMPACT_ATOMS: atom_id res chain seq x y z
N MET A 1 -4.23 24.01 4.31
CA MET A 1 -4.66 22.79 3.60
C MET A 1 -3.52 21.84 3.80
N GLU A 2 -3.75 20.71 4.43
CA GLU A 2 -2.74 19.66 4.51
C GLU A 2 -2.42 19.18 3.08
N GLU A 3 -1.15 19.11 2.74
CA GLU A 3 -0.70 18.61 1.45
C GLU A 3 -0.96 17.10 1.42
N LYS A 4 -1.73 16.64 0.43
CA LYS A 4 -2.06 15.23 0.26
C LYS A 4 -1.09 14.64 -0.76
N TYR A 5 -0.10 13.89 -0.28
CA TYR A 5 0.91 13.27 -1.12
C TYR A 5 0.45 11.95 -1.77
N THR A 6 -0.65 11.38 -1.26
CA THR A 6 -1.24 10.13 -1.79
C THR A 6 -2.53 10.40 -2.53
N LYS A 7 -2.69 9.75 -3.67
CA LYS A 7 -3.91 9.80 -4.48
C LYS A 7 -4.36 8.41 -4.87
N VAL A 8 -5.69 8.19 -4.81
CA VAL A 8 -6.35 7.01 -5.38
C VAL A 8 -7.19 7.47 -6.57
N ILE A 9 -6.96 6.89 -7.72
CA ILE A 9 -7.77 7.14 -8.91
C ILE A 9 -8.48 5.87 -9.35
N SER A 10 -9.67 6.03 -9.91
CA SER A 10 -10.41 4.96 -10.57
C SER A 10 -10.55 5.26 -12.06
N VAL A 11 -10.35 4.25 -12.90
CA VAL A 11 -10.44 4.35 -14.36
C VAL A 11 -11.54 3.42 -14.86
N GLY A 12 -12.59 4.00 -15.47
CA GLY A 12 -13.75 3.28 -15.97
C GLY A 12 -14.89 3.13 -14.94
N ASP A 13 -16.11 2.94 -15.43
CA ASP A 13 -17.34 3.03 -14.62
C ASP A 13 -17.39 2.00 -13.50
N GLU A 14 -16.92 0.76 -13.71
CA GLU A 14 -16.92 -0.29 -12.69
C GLU A 14 -15.96 0.05 -11.54
N SER A 15 -14.74 0.50 -11.88
CA SER A 15 -13.75 0.95 -10.91
C SER A 15 -14.20 2.19 -10.14
N ILE A 16 -14.93 3.10 -10.81
CA ILE A 16 -15.53 4.28 -10.16
C ILE A 16 -16.54 3.85 -9.10
N ASN A 17 -17.45 2.95 -9.46
CA ASN A 17 -18.42 2.42 -8.50
C ASN A 17 -17.74 1.71 -7.33
N TYR A 18 -16.66 1.01 -7.60
CA TYR A 18 -15.88 0.34 -6.57
C TYR A 18 -15.24 1.35 -5.59
N LEU A 19 -14.58 2.38 -6.12
CA LEU A 19 -13.94 3.41 -5.31
C LEU A 19 -14.96 4.19 -4.46
N GLU A 20 -16.13 4.55 -5.01
CA GLU A 20 -17.17 5.28 -4.27
C GLU A 20 -17.68 4.48 -3.04
N ASN A 21 -17.67 3.15 -3.12
CA ASN A 21 -18.07 2.29 -2.01
C ASN A 21 -17.04 2.22 -0.88
N ILE A 22 -15.74 2.36 -1.19
CA ILE A 22 -14.63 2.24 -0.22
C ILE A 22 -14.05 3.59 0.22
N LYS A 23 -14.44 4.67 -0.43
CA LYS A 23 -13.87 6.01 -0.21
C LYS A 23 -14.00 6.51 1.23
N GLN A 24 -15.06 6.07 1.95
CA GLN A 24 -15.27 6.44 3.34
C GLN A 24 -14.32 5.72 4.31
N ASP A 25 -13.78 4.58 3.88
CA ASP A 25 -12.87 3.75 4.68
C ASP A 25 -11.39 4.13 4.45
N LEU A 26 -11.13 5.02 3.46
CA LEU A 26 -9.80 5.55 3.21
C LEU A 26 -9.57 6.81 4.04
N GLU A 27 -8.37 6.92 4.62
CA GLU A 27 -7.99 8.01 5.52
C GLU A 27 -8.03 9.39 4.85
N ASN A 28 -8.18 10.45 5.66
CA ASN A 28 -8.35 11.84 5.19
C ASN A 28 -7.13 12.38 4.41
N ASN A 29 -5.95 11.77 4.57
CA ASN A 29 -4.72 12.17 3.88
C ASN A 29 -4.65 11.74 2.42
N THR A 30 -5.67 11.02 1.94
CA THR A 30 -5.77 10.54 0.56
C THR A 30 -6.66 11.45 -0.27
N SER A 31 -6.23 11.80 -1.47
CA SER A 31 -7.05 12.50 -2.48
C SER A 31 -7.61 11.50 -3.51
N PHE A 32 -8.72 11.87 -4.16
CA PHE A 32 -9.44 10.98 -5.06
C PHE A 32 -9.72 11.64 -6.41
N GLU A 33 -9.69 10.85 -7.48
CA GLU A 33 -10.14 11.27 -8.81
C GLU A 33 -10.79 10.10 -9.55
N ASN A 34 -11.91 10.39 -10.23
CA ASN A 34 -12.63 9.42 -11.06
C ASN A 34 -12.45 9.75 -12.54
N ILE A 35 -11.94 8.80 -13.32
CA ILE A 35 -11.65 8.96 -14.75
C ILE A 35 -12.61 8.09 -15.56
N LYS A 36 -13.55 8.72 -16.27
CA LYS A 36 -14.42 8.01 -17.23
C LYS A 36 -13.67 7.77 -18.53
N VAL A 37 -13.90 6.63 -19.17
CA VAL A 37 -13.29 6.26 -20.45
C VAL A 37 -13.59 7.29 -21.56
N THR A 38 -14.73 7.98 -21.48
CA THR A 38 -15.12 9.04 -22.43
C THR A 38 -14.41 10.37 -22.21
N LYS A 39 -13.66 10.51 -21.11
CA LYS A 39 -12.90 11.72 -20.80
C LYS A 39 -11.66 11.78 -21.69
N ASP A 40 -11.42 12.94 -22.26
CA ASP A 40 -10.14 13.20 -22.94
C ASP A 40 -9.02 13.26 -21.89
N VAL A 41 -8.22 12.21 -21.85
CA VAL A 41 -7.09 12.07 -20.92
C VAL A 41 -5.85 12.59 -21.62
N ASP A 42 -5.80 13.92 -21.79
CA ASP A 42 -4.66 14.58 -22.40
C ASP A 42 -3.48 14.75 -21.40
N LYS A 43 -2.35 15.17 -21.94
CA LYS A 43 -1.11 15.34 -21.15
C LYS A 43 -1.24 16.40 -20.05
N GLU A 44 -2.04 17.44 -20.26
CA GLU A 44 -2.22 18.51 -19.24
C GLU A 44 -3.09 18.03 -18.11
N PHE A 45 -4.14 17.29 -18.40
CA PHE A 45 -4.97 16.65 -17.38
C PHE A 45 -4.14 15.72 -16.49
N VAL A 46 -3.35 14.80 -17.10
CA VAL A 46 -2.52 13.87 -16.31
C VAL A 46 -1.44 14.61 -15.52
N ARG A 47 -0.90 15.71 -16.07
CA ARG A 47 0.05 16.55 -15.35
C ARG A 47 -0.57 17.14 -14.07
N GLY A 48 -1.76 17.72 -14.17
CA GLY A 48 -2.49 18.24 -13.01
C GLY A 48 -2.91 17.15 -12.02
N LEU A 49 -3.25 15.95 -12.52
CA LEU A 49 -3.57 14.80 -11.70
C LEU A 49 -2.41 14.40 -10.76
N LEU A 50 -1.17 14.50 -11.27
CA LEU A 50 0.05 14.05 -10.60
C LEU A 50 0.81 15.17 -9.84
N ASP A 51 0.31 16.42 -9.87
CA ASP A 51 0.96 17.53 -9.17
C ASP A 51 0.93 17.32 -7.65
N GLY A 52 2.12 17.37 -7.03
CA GLY A 52 2.30 17.21 -5.58
C GLY A 52 2.06 15.77 -5.08
N ILE A 53 1.91 14.78 -5.97
CA ILE A 53 1.66 13.39 -5.59
C ILE A 53 2.97 12.62 -5.57
N GLU A 54 3.16 11.82 -4.52
CA GLU A 54 4.30 10.92 -4.33
C GLU A 54 3.92 9.46 -4.53
N VAL A 55 2.69 9.08 -4.10
CA VAL A 55 2.14 7.72 -4.25
C VAL A 55 0.79 7.78 -4.93
N LEU A 56 0.65 7.00 -5.99
CA LEU A 56 -0.56 6.86 -6.78
C LEU A 56 -1.05 5.42 -6.76
N TYR A 57 -2.26 5.21 -6.26
CA TYR A 57 -2.98 3.96 -6.42
C TYR A 57 -3.97 4.08 -7.57
N MET A 58 -3.90 3.18 -8.53
CA MET A 58 -4.80 3.15 -9.68
C MET A 58 -5.72 1.94 -9.62
N LEU A 59 -7.02 2.16 -9.52
CA LEU A 59 -8.06 1.15 -9.54
C LEU A 59 -8.64 1.04 -10.95
N TYR A 60 -8.58 -0.13 -11.57
CA TYR A 60 -8.99 -0.34 -12.97
C TYR A 60 -9.40 -1.79 -13.24
N ASP A 61 -10.10 -2.00 -14.37
CA ASP A 61 -10.34 -3.32 -14.97
C ASP A 61 -9.43 -3.49 -16.20
N SER A 62 -8.39 -4.31 -16.06
CA SER A 62 -7.42 -4.55 -17.12
C SER A 62 -7.97 -5.31 -18.32
N SER A 63 -9.17 -5.91 -18.23
CA SER A 63 -9.79 -6.60 -19.35
C SER A 63 -10.39 -5.67 -20.40
N ASP A 64 -10.63 -4.40 -20.06
CA ASP A 64 -11.08 -3.36 -20.97
C ASP A 64 -9.86 -2.65 -21.62
N LYS A 65 -9.79 -2.70 -22.94
CA LYS A 65 -8.65 -2.18 -23.70
C LYS A 65 -8.51 -0.66 -23.61
N ASP A 66 -9.61 0.08 -23.52
CA ASP A 66 -9.56 1.53 -23.43
C ASP A 66 -9.11 1.96 -22.03
N ILE A 67 -9.57 1.26 -20.99
CA ILE A 67 -9.10 1.42 -19.61
C ILE A 67 -7.61 1.10 -19.51
N ALA A 68 -7.16 -0.01 -20.10
CA ALA A 68 -5.75 -0.38 -20.14
C ALA A 68 -4.86 0.68 -20.81
N ASN A 69 -5.32 1.28 -21.90
CA ASN A 69 -4.60 2.36 -22.58
C ASN A 69 -4.50 3.63 -21.73
N ILE A 70 -5.58 4.02 -21.06
CA ILE A 70 -5.59 5.17 -20.13
C ILE A 70 -4.63 4.90 -18.95
N THR A 71 -4.71 3.72 -18.35
CA THR A 71 -3.83 3.29 -17.26
C THR A 71 -2.36 3.37 -17.66
N LYS A 72 -2.00 2.87 -18.85
CA LYS A 72 -0.63 2.99 -19.40
C LYS A 72 -0.17 4.43 -19.58
N ALA A 73 -1.04 5.30 -20.10
CA ALA A 73 -0.68 6.70 -20.29
C ALA A 73 -0.39 7.40 -18.95
N ILE A 74 -1.20 7.12 -17.91
CA ILE A 74 -1.02 7.69 -16.59
C ILE A 74 0.22 7.12 -15.91
N SER A 75 0.42 5.79 -15.93
CA SER A 75 1.59 5.15 -15.31
C SER A 75 2.90 5.59 -15.95
N PHE A 76 2.93 5.75 -17.28
CA PHE A 76 4.10 6.30 -17.98
C PHE A 76 4.44 7.72 -17.48
N MET A 77 3.46 8.61 -17.34
CA MET A 77 3.70 9.96 -16.84
C MET A 77 4.03 9.99 -15.35
N ALA A 78 3.47 9.07 -14.54
CA ALA A 78 3.82 8.90 -13.14
C ALA A 78 5.31 8.51 -13.00
N LYS A 79 5.78 7.57 -13.80
CA LYS A 79 7.19 7.15 -13.85
C LYS A 79 8.13 8.30 -14.23
N GLU A 80 7.79 9.11 -15.25
CA GLU A 80 8.55 10.31 -15.66
C GLU A 80 8.66 11.33 -14.51
N ARG A 81 7.67 11.40 -13.63
CA ARG A 81 7.62 12.29 -12.47
C ARG A 81 8.14 11.65 -11.18
N LYS A 82 8.60 10.42 -11.25
CA LYS A 82 9.07 9.64 -10.08
C LYS A 82 7.98 9.42 -9.02
N VAL A 83 6.72 9.40 -9.41
CA VAL A 83 5.60 9.02 -8.56
C VAL A 83 5.59 7.50 -8.45
N LEU A 84 5.50 6.96 -7.23
CA LEU A 84 5.30 5.54 -7.02
C LEU A 84 3.88 5.16 -7.45
N CYS A 85 3.74 4.21 -8.38
CA CYS A 85 2.47 3.88 -9.01
C CYS A 85 2.09 2.41 -8.75
N ILE A 86 1.03 2.20 -7.98
CA ILE A 86 0.55 0.88 -7.57
C ILE A 86 -0.79 0.60 -8.27
N GLY A 87 -0.85 -0.50 -9.02
CA GLY A 87 -2.06 -0.95 -9.69
C GLY A 87 -2.92 -1.83 -8.78
N LEU A 88 -4.22 -1.57 -8.79
CA LEU A 88 -5.26 -2.34 -8.11
C LEU A 88 -6.26 -2.82 -9.18
N ASP A 89 -6.00 -4.00 -9.74
CA ASP A 89 -6.80 -4.53 -10.83
C ASP A 89 -7.98 -5.36 -10.31
N ILE A 90 -9.20 -4.94 -10.63
CA ILE A 90 -10.42 -5.66 -10.27
C ILE A 90 -10.72 -6.83 -11.21
N CYS A 91 -10.01 -6.95 -12.33
CA CYS A 91 -10.11 -8.09 -13.22
C CYS A 91 -9.41 -9.31 -12.62
N LEU A 92 -10.18 -10.35 -12.34
CA LEU A 92 -9.64 -11.60 -11.79
C LEU A 92 -8.98 -12.51 -12.85
N LYS A 93 -9.10 -12.15 -14.13
CA LYS A 93 -8.42 -12.89 -15.22
C LYS A 93 -6.97 -12.42 -15.30
N GLU A 94 -6.08 -13.35 -15.58
CA GLU A 94 -4.69 -12.99 -15.90
C GLU A 94 -4.67 -12.09 -17.14
N ASN A 95 -4.14 -10.89 -16.97
CA ASN A 95 -3.78 -10.03 -18.06
C ASN A 95 -2.25 -10.01 -18.16
N LYS A 96 -1.73 -10.40 -19.31
CA LYS A 96 -0.26 -10.45 -19.55
C LYS A 96 0.28 -9.13 -20.09
N GLU A 97 -0.57 -8.12 -20.22
CA GLU A 97 -0.18 -6.82 -20.74
C GLU A 97 0.45 -5.99 -19.62
N ASP A 98 1.70 -5.58 -19.79
CA ASP A 98 2.36 -4.65 -18.89
C ASP A 98 1.70 -3.25 -19.01
N LEU A 99 1.07 -2.80 -17.94
CA LEU A 99 0.44 -1.50 -17.85
C LEU A 99 1.38 -0.40 -17.32
N GLY A 100 2.63 -0.74 -17.03
CA GLY A 100 3.68 0.20 -16.62
C GLY A 100 3.58 0.66 -15.16
N VAL A 101 2.74 0.04 -14.34
CA VAL A 101 2.70 0.28 -12.89
C VAL A 101 3.91 -0.37 -12.20
N ASP A 102 4.34 0.16 -11.07
CA ASP A 102 5.49 -0.40 -10.34
C ASP A 102 5.19 -1.78 -9.76
N LYS A 103 3.98 -1.96 -9.20
CA LYS A 103 3.42 -3.26 -8.80
C LYS A 103 1.92 -3.30 -9.06
N GLU A 104 1.41 -4.48 -9.39
CA GLU A 104 -0.01 -4.74 -9.59
C GLU A 104 -0.51 -5.79 -8.60
N PHE A 105 -1.62 -5.48 -7.93
CA PHE A 105 -2.34 -6.42 -7.07
C PHE A 105 -3.72 -6.67 -7.63
N LYS A 106 -4.17 -7.93 -7.61
CA LYS A 106 -5.54 -8.29 -7.97
C LYS A 106 -6.46 -8.01 -6.79
N LEU A 107 -7.43 -7.13 -7.00
CA LEU A 107 -8.38 -6.71 -5.98
C LEU A 107 -9.69 -7.50 -6.10
N ASN A 108 -10.14 -8.07 -5.01
CA ASN A 108 -11.40 -8.80 -4.91
C ASN A 108 -12.03 -8.61 -3.52
N LYS A 109 -13.23 -9.16 -3.32
CA LYS A 109 -13.98 -9.03 -2.07
C LYS A 109 -13.28 -9.62 -0.83
N TYR A 110 -12.31 -10.53 -1.00
CA TYR A 110 -11.64 -11.18 0.12
C TYR A 110 -10.44 -10.39 0.63
N ASN A 111 -9.77 -9.66 -0.26
CA ASN A 111 -8.60 -8.84 0.11
C ASN A 111 -8.90 -7.34 0.17
N LEU A 112 -10.12 -6.92 -0.12
CA LEU A 112 -10.50 -5.51 -0.19
C LEU A 112 -10.17 -4.76 1.11
N ASN A 113 -10.65 -5.26 2.25
CA ASN A 113 -10.44 -4.60 3.55
C ASN A 113 -8.95 -4.54 3.90
N THR A 114 -8.22 -5.63 3.70
CA THR A 114 -6.77 -5.68 3.94
C THR A 114 -6.02 -4.71 3.02
N THR A 115 -6.48 -4.54 1.76
CA THR A 115 -5.89 -3.55 0.84
C THR A 115 -6.16 -2.12 1.30
N ILE A 116 -7.38 -1.81 1.77
CA ILE A 116 -7.72 -0.50 2.33
C ILE A 116 -6.84 -0.21 3.56
N ASP A 117 -6.73 -1.16 4.46
CA ASP A 117 -5.88 -1.04 5.65
C ASP A 117 -4.40 -0.84 5.29
N MET A 118 -3.90 -1.55 4.26
CA MET A 118 -2.55 -1.35 3.74
C MET A 118 -2.36 0.09 3.21
N ILE A 119 -3.29 0.60 2.42
CA ILE A 119 -3.22 1.98 1.89
C ILE A 119 -3.20 2.98 3.06
N ASN A 120 -4.10 2.83 4.01
CA ASN A 120 -4.23 3.72 5.14
C ASN A 120 -2.95 3.74 6.00
N ILE A 121 -2.42 2.56 6.36
CA ILE A 121 -1.23 2.49 7.22
C ILE A 121 0.03 2.99 6.50
N ILE A 122 0.13 2.83 5.17
CA ILE A 122 1.21 3.43 4.38
C ILE A 122 1.08 4.97 4.37
N CYS A 123 -0.13 5.50 4.14
CA CYS A 123 -0.36 6.94 4.17
C CYS A 123 0.03 7.56 5.51
N GLU A 124 -0.35 6.92 6.61
CA GLU A 124 0.02 7.35 7.95
C GLU A 124 1.52 7.24 8.21
N ALA A 125 2.15 6.15 7.80
CA ALA A 125 3.58 5.92 8.00
C ALA A 125 4.47 6.93 7.27
N MET A 126 3.98 7.54 6.19
CA MET A 126 4.65 8.60 5.44
C MET A 126 4.42 10.00 6.01
N HIS A 127 3.51 10.18 6.96
CA HIS A 127 3.18 11.50 7.49
C HIS A 127 4.28 12.01 8.42
N GLU A 128 4.66 13.29 8.28
CA GLU A 128 5.75 13.90 9.07
C GLU A 128 5.48 13.93 10.58
N ASP A 129 4.19 13.91 11.00
CA ASP A 129 3.80 13.86 12.41
C ASP A 129 3.89 12.45 13.02
N THR A 130 4.20 11.43 12.22
CA THR A 130 4.39 10.04 12.68
C THR A 130 5.67 9.94 13.52
N LEU A 131 5.60 9.26 14.66
CA LEU A 131 6.71 9.18 15.63
C LEU A 131 7.99 8.57 15.01
N ILE A 132 7.80 7.53 14.20
CA ILE A 132 8.86 6.91 13.39
C ILE A 132 8.27 6.76 12.00
N TYR A 133 8.63 7.65 11.09
CA TYR A 133 8.09 7.67 9.73
C TYR A 133 8.97 6.88 8.76
N VAL A 134 8.36 6.46 7.66
CA VAL A 134 9.03 5.83 6.51
C VAL A 134 9.05 6.84 5.38
N ASP A 135 10.18 7.01 4.73
CA ASP A 135 10.26 7.91 3.60
C ASP A 135 9.85 7.23 2.27
N LEU A 136 9.63 8.05 1.24
CA LEU A 136 9.25 7.57 -0.08
C LEU A 136 10.32 6.65 -0.70
N SER A 137 11.61 6.79 -0.31
CA SER A 137 12.68 5.97 -0.85
C SER A 137 12.57 4.51 -0.37
N ASP A 138 12.20 4.30 0.89
CA ASP A 138 11.97 2.96 1.44
C ASP A 138 10.83 2.24 0.72
N LEU A 139 9.71 2.95 0.48
CA LEU A 139 8.60 2.42 -0.30
C LEU A 139 9.01 2.09 -1.75
N LYS A 140 9.75 2.99 -2.41
CA LYS A 140 10.24 2.74 -3.76
C LYS A 140 11.19 1.55 -3.83
N GLU A 141 12.09 1.43 -2.87
CA GLU A 141 13.00 0.30 -2.81
C GLU A 141 12.26 -1.04 -2.71
N LEU A 142 11.15 -1.06 -1.97
CA LEU A 142 10.29 -2.23 -1.87
C LEU A 142 9.48 -2.47 -3.16
N PHE A 143 8.70 -1.48 -3.61
CA PHE A 143 7.73 -1.67 -4.69
C PHE A 143 8.35 -1.65 -6.10
N GLN A 144 9.45 -0.93 -6.32
CA GLN A 144 10.16 -0.89 -7.61
C GLN A 144 11.28 -1.95 -7.70
N GLY A 145 11.54 -2.68 -6.61
CA GLY A 145 12.49 -3.80 -6.59
C GLY A 145 12.06 -4.95 -7.50
N GLU A 146 12.99 -5.85 -7.76
CA GLU A 146 12.70 -7.09 -8.50
C GLU A 146 11.76 -8.02 -7.71
N GLY A 147 11.04 -8.88 -8.44
CA GLY A 147 10.16 -9.88 -7.85
C GLY A 147 8.78 -9.34 -7.44
N ALA A 148 8.05 -10.17 -6.73
CA ALA A 148 6.75 -9.82 -6.17
C ALA A 148 6.88 -8.94 -4.92
N VAL A 149 5.78 -8.26 -4.57
CA VAL A 149 5.59 -7.67 -3.24
C VAL A 149 4.40 -8.36 -2.59
N ALA A 150 4.58 -8.78 -1.35
CA ALA A 150 3.50 -9.30 -0.51
C ALA A 150 3.17 -8.30 0.61
N TYR A 151 1.94 -8.32 1.08
CA TYR A 151 1.51 -7.57 2.25
C TYR A 151 0.50 -8.38 3.07
N SER A 152 0.57 -8.21 4.38
CA SER A 152 -0.38 -8.68 5.38
C SER A 152 -0.72 -7.55 6.34
N VAL A 153 -1.93 -7.55 6.89
CA VAL A 153 -2.35 -6.56 7.90
C VAL A 153 -3.14 -7.29 8.98
N GLU A 154 -2.72 -7.10 10.23
CA GLU A 154 -3.34 -7.70 11.40
C GLU A 154 -3.71 -6.63 12.43
N GLU A 155 -4.81 -6.84 13.13
CA GLU A 155 -5.17 -6.08 14.33
C GLU A 155 -5.05 -7.00 15.56
N ILE A 156 -4.16 -6.65 16.48
CA ILE A 156 -3.77 -7.50 17.58
C ILE A 156 -3.90 -6.79 18.94
N GLU A 157 -3.99 -7.56 20.00
CA GLU A 157 -3.72 -7.08 21.35
C GLU A 157 -2.21 -7.14 21.66
N LEU A 158 -1.68 -6.14 22.38
CA LEU A 158 -0.25 -6.02 22.69
C LEU A 158 0.34 -7.17 23.58
N ASN A 159 -0.49 -8.12 24.00
CA ASN A 159 -0.08 -9.30 24.78
C ASN A 159 0.20 -10.55 23.91
N GLN A 160 0.03 -10.48 22.60
CA GLN A 160 0.30 -11.58 21.69
C GLN A 160 1.79 -11.90 21.63
N ASN A 161 2.14 -13.18 21.48
CA ASN A 161 3.54 -13.60 21.36
C ASN A 161 4.14 -13.06 20.04
N PRO A 162 5.28 -12.34 20.07
CA PRO A 162 5.89 -11.77 18.86
C PRO A 162 6.22 -12.80 17.78
N ALA A 163 6.65 -14.00 18.15
CA ALA A 163 6.97 -15.06 17.19
C ALA A 163 5.71 -15.64 16.50
N ASP A 164 4.59 -15.71 17.22
CA ASP A 164 3.33 -16.16 16.65
C ASP A 164 2.76 -15.09 15.69
N LEU A 165 2.86 -13.81 16.05
CA LEU A 165 2.50 -12.71 15.15
C LEU A 165 3.36 -12.71 13.89
N ALA A 166 4.68 -12.87 14.02
CA ALA A 166 5.57 -12.93 12.86
C ALA A 166 5.18 -14.05 11.89
N LYS A 167 4.77 -15.23 12.39
CA LYS A 167 4.26 -16.32 11.54
C LYS A 167 2.96 -15.95 10.85
N MET A 168 1.99 -15.35 11.57
CA MET A 168 0.74 -14.89 10.95
C MET A 168 1.01 -13.93 9.79
N LEU A 169 1.88 -12.93 10.00
CA LEU A 169 2.25 -11.96 8.97
C LEU A 169 2.96 -12.60 7.77
N GLU A 170 3.65 -13.72 7.95
CA GLU A 170 4.33 -14.47 6.88
C GLU A 170 3.45 -15.52 6.18
N GLU A 171 2.36 -15.96 6.81
CA GLU A 171 1.47 -17.01 6.26
C GLU A 171 0.24 -16.41 5.59
N ASP A 172 -0.37 -15.36 6.17
CA ASP A 172 -1.61 -14.75 5.71
C ASP A 172 -1.35 -13.46 4.91
N PHE A 173 -0.82 -13.60 3.70
CA PHE A 173 -0.49 -12.45 2.86
C PHE A 173 -1.18 -12.46 1.50
N TYR A 174 -1.35 -11.27 0.94
CA TYR A 174 -1.69 -11.05 -0.47
C TYR A 174 -0.45 -10.58 -1.21
N LYS A 175 -0.27 -11.01 -2.45
CA LYS A 175 0.92 -10.65 -3.23
C LYS A 175 0.61 -10.25 -4.67
N SER A 176 1.50 -9.45 -5.24
CA SER A 176 1.60 -9.20 -6.68
C SER A 176 2.11 -10.43 -7.43
N GLU A 177 2.08 -10.41 -8.75
CA GLU A 177 2.64 -11.49 -9.56
C GLU A 177 4.16 -11.60 -9.39
N GLY A 178 4.67 -12.82 -9.45
CA GLY A 178 6.10 -13.14 -9.37
C GLY A 178 6.51 -13.90 -8.12
N GLU A 179 7.81 -14.05 -7.93
CA GLU A 179 8.42 -14.70 -6.77
C GLU A 179 8.91 -13.66 -5.76
N LEU A 180 8.78 -13.95 -4.48
CA LEU A 180 9.32 -13.11 -3.41
C LEU A 180 10.84 -13.31 -3.32
N THR A 181 11.56 -12.21 -3.17
CA THR A 181 13.03 -12.24 -3.03
C THR A 181 13.51 -12.22 -1.58
N SER A 182 12.62 -11.83 -0.65
CA SER A 182 12.86 -11.72 0.80
C SER A 182 14.11 -10.89 1.15
N LYS A 183 14.32 -9.78 0.45
CA LYS A 183 15.46 -8.87 0.69
C LYS A 183 15.10 -7.66 1.52
N LYS A 184 13.90 -7.12 1.32
CA LYS A 184 13.39 -5.92 1.99
C LYS A 184 12.05 -6.19 2.64
N GLY A 185 11.87 -5.64 3.83
CA GLY A 185 10.61 -5.64 4.56
C GLY A 185 10.30 -4.27 5.15
N LEU A 186 9.03 -3.92 5.20
CA LEU A 186 8.51 -2.77 5.93
C LEU A 186 7.52 -3.27 6.98
N LEU A 187 7.77 -2.96 8.25
CA LEU A 187 6.85 -3.23 9.35
C LEU A 187 6.22 -1.91 9.78
N LEU A 188 4.95 -1.71 9.48
CA LEU A 188 4.21 -0.48 9.79
C LEU A 188 3.25 -0.77 10.93
N ALA A 189 3.35 -0.01 12.01
CA ALA A 189 2.55 -0.24 13.21
C ALA A 189 1.82 1.03 13.66
N GLU A 190 0.55 0.88 13.99
CA GLU A 190 -0.31 1.92 14.53
C GLU A 190 -0.92 1.43 15.84
N SER A 191 -0.57 2.07 16.96
CA SER A 191 -1.12 1.73 18.27
C SER A 191 -2.18 2.75 18.69
N SER A 192 -3.17 2.26 19.45
CA SER A 192 -4.19 3.09 20.09
C SER A 192 -3.83 3.52 21.52
N GLN A 193 -2.64 3.18 21.99
CA GLN A 193 -2.15 3.56 23.32
C GLN A 193 -0.90 4.42 23.22
N ALA A 194 -0.68 5.24 24.28
CA ALA A 194 0.56 6.00 24.38
C ALA A 194 1.78 5.07 24.25
N ALA A 195 2.66 5.43 23.31
CA ALA A 195 3.90 4.69 23.06
C ALA A 195 4.71 4.63 24.35
N GLY A 196 4.73 3.46 24.97
CA GLY A 196 5.67 3.17 26.01
C GLY A 196 6.91 2.48 25.44
N ASN A 197 7.99 2.48 26.20
CA ASN A 197 9.18 1.71 25.84
C ASN A 197 8.85 0.23 25.56
N ASP A 198 7.81 -0.30 26.18
CA ASP A 198 7.36 -1.69 26.01
C ASP A 198 6.84 -1.97 24.58
N THR A 199 6.14 -1.01 23.95
CA THR A 199 5.65 -1.17 22.58
C THR A 199 6.80 -1.23 21.57
N LEU A 200 7.79 -0.38 21.69
CA LEU A 200 8.98 -0.42 20.82
C LEU A 200 9.81 -1.69 21.04
N ILE A 201 9.92 -2.17 22.28
CA ILE A 201 10.57 -3.45 22.59
C ILE A 201 9.81 -4.61 21.92
N TYR A 202 8.48 -4.58 22.00
CA TYR A 202 7.63 -5.58 21.35
C TYR A 202 7.82 -5.59 19.83
N LEU A 203 7.77 -4.42 19.17
CA LEU A 203 8.01 -4.31 17.73
C LEU A 203 9.39 -4.82 17.33
N HIS A 204 10.43 -4.52 18.13
CA HIS A 204 11.77 -5.05 17.88
C HIS A 204 11.82 -6.58 17.97
N GLN A 205 11.08 -7.18 18.91
CA GLN A 205 10.97 -8.65 19.01
C GLN A 205 10.24 -9.25 17.79
N VAL A 206 9.21 -8.58 17.27
CA VAL A 206 8.52 -9.00 16.03
C VAL A 206 9.49 -8.94 14.84
N ILE A 207 10.26 -7.85 14.70
CA ILE A 207 11.26 -7.72 13.64
C ILE A 207 12.30 -8.84 13.70
N ASN A 208 12.84 -9.13 14.88
CA ASN A 208 13.80 -10.23 15.04
C ASN A 208 13.17 -11.58 14.63
N ALA A 209 11.93 -11.83 15.04
CA ALA A 209 11.22 -13.05 14.67
C ALA A 209 10.97 -13.16 13.14
N LEU A 210 10.63 -12.05 12.47
CA LEU A 210 10.50 -11.99 11.00
C LEU A 210 11.84 -12.26 10.30
N GLN A 211 12.93 -11.70 10.82
CA GLN A 211 14.28 -11.94 10.29
C GLN A 211 14.70 -13.41 10.48
N ASP A 212 14.42 -14.01 11.63
CA ASP A 212 14.71 -15.42 11.90
C ASP A 212 13.92 -16.35 10.98
N LEU A 213 12.64 -16.06 10.70
CA LEU A 213 11.82 -16.81 9.75
C LEU A 213 12.36 -16.74 8.31
N ASN A 214 13.00 -15.64 7.94
CA ASN A 214 13.62 -15.40 6.64
C ASN A 214 15.14 -15.68 6.64
N GLU A 215 15.64 -16.52 7.55
CA GLU A 215 17.06 -16.89 7.68
C GLU A 215 17.98 -15.67 7.86
N SER A 216 17.49 -14.62 8.51
CA SER A 216 18.18 -13.33 8.74
C SER A 216 18.64 -12.60 7.46
N ASN A 217 18.03 -12.92 6.31
CA ASN A 217 18.41 -12.33 5.02
C ASN A 217 17.58 -11.08 4.65
N ILE A 218 16.53 -10.80 5.42
CA ILE A 218 15.65 -9.66 5.15
C ILE A 218 16.05 -8.43 5.97
N ASP A 219 16.16 -7.29 5.28
CA ASP A 219 16.36 -5.98 5.90
C ASP A 219 14.99 -5.35 6.18
N VAL A 220 14.63 -5.16 7.44
CA VAL A 220 13.31 -4.66 7.85
C VAL A 220 13.42 -3.24 8.38
N VAL A 221 12.85 -2.30 7.64
CA VAL A 221 12.58 -0.93 8.10
C VAL A 221 11.23 -0.92 8.82
N PHE A 222 11.07 -0.08 9.84
CA PHE A 222 9.80 0.00 10.54
C PHE A 222 9.30 1.43 10.74
N SER A 223 7.98 1.56 10.81
CA SER A 223 7.26 2.77 11.19
C SER A 223 6.42 2.52 12.43
N TYR A 224 6.27 3.56 13.25
CA TYR A 224 5.39 3.50 14.39
C TYR A 224 4.63 4.82 14.53
N ASN A 225 3.31 4.73 14.60
CA ASN A 225 2.41 5.84 14.89
C ASN A 225 1.51 5.54 16.09
N GLU A 226 1.09 6.62 16.76
CA GLU A 226 0.21 6.56 17.92
C GLU A 226 -1.06 7.34 17.64
N LYS A 227 -2.21 6.65 17.67
CA LYS A 227 -3.52 7.29 17.54
C LYS A 227 -4.23 7.34 18.89
N GLN A 228 -4.87 8.47 19.20
CA GLN A 228 -5.73 8.62 20.37
C GLN A 228 -7.05 7.86 20.15
N LYS A 229 -7.04 6.56 20.40
CA LYS A 229 -8.23 5.69 20.40
C LYS A 229 -8.32 4.98 21.76
N ASP A 230 -9.52 4.74 22.25
CA ASP A 230 -9.78 4.05 23.53
C ASP A 230 -9.67 2.50 23.44
N THR A 231 -9.07 1.98 22.37
CA THR A 231 -8.89 0.54 22.18
C THR A 231 -7.48 0.11 22.63
N LYS A 232 -7.33 -1.13 23.13
CA LYS A 232 -6.03 -1.69 23.51
C LYS A 232 -5.41 -2.55 22.40
N THR A 233 -5.67 -2.15 21.16
CA THR A 233 -5.20 -2.88 19.97
C THR A 233 -4.11 -2.13 19.24
N MET A 234 -3.30 -2.86 18.52
CA MET A 234 -2.34 -2.35 17.57
C MET A 234 -2.66 -2.94 16.19
N LYS A 235 -2.79 -2.06 15.19
CA LYS A 235 -2.83 -2.47 13.79
C LYS A 235 -1.39 -2.55 13.29
N ILE A 236 -1.04 -3.64 12.65
CA ILE A 236 0.30 -3.87 12.13
C ILE A 236 0.21 -4.39 10.70
N ALA A 237 0.97 -3.79 9.82
CA ALA A 237 1.14 -4.25 8.45
C ALA A 237 2.58 -4.67 8.21
N TYR A 238 2.76 -5.76 7.51
CA TYR A 238 4.05 -6.21 7.04
C TYR A 238 4.04 -6.33 5.52
N LEU A 239 4.97 -5.62 4.89
CA LEU A 239 5.17 -5.66 3.46
C LEU A 239 6.58 -6.18 3.19
N ARG A 240 6.74 -7.04 2.17
CA ARG A 240 8.05 -7.58 1.76
C ARG A 240 8.12 -7.88 0.28
N ASN A 241 9.32 -7.85 -0.27
CA ASN A 241 9.57 -8.31 -1.64
C ASN A 241 10.21 -9.69 -1.71
#